data_34d06d2d8030ba2415fdd57a67c133ad
#
_entry.id   34d06d2d8030ba2415fdd57a67c133ad
#
_cell.length_a   1.000
_cell.length_b   1.000
_cell.length_c   1.000
_cell.angle_alpha   90.00
_cell.angle_beta   90.00
_cell.angle_gamma   90.00
#
_symmetry.space_group_name_H-M   'P 1'
#
loop_
_entity.id
_entity.type
_entity.pdbx_description
1 polymer ?
#
loop_
_entity_poly.entity_id
_entity_poly.type
_entity_poly.pdbx_seq_one_letter_code
_entity_poly.pdbx_strand_id
1 'polypeptide(L)'
;MEKLNNKKEVIVYSVNRYFSEDLSINIQNGAVVINAPWFFTDSKIRKIIEEKKNIILNKIKEYEEEKQKAYIRNEIVRELGQDCKVIINYKNLKKPTLTLEGRNLTICLPNKYKKITDRDEILGQLIQKLYEKIATEEIEGIMEKIRQTLKIAPEDYKIEKMQANTMAKFNFENDTITINPEIVKYAKEEIEFIIFHEFCHLKYKTHCQKFQEVVKKYIPNYKQYEERLKNVKYQKRSIMQFVA
;
A
#
# COMPACT_ATOMS: atom_id res chain seq x y z
N MET A 1 -9.01 -32.92 37.69
CA MET A 1 -7.74 -32.86 36.93
C MET A 1 -7.93 -31.90 35.77
N GLU A 2 -7.71 -30.64 36.03
CA GLU A 2 -7.74 -29.60 35.00
C GLU A 2 -6.39 -29.55 34.30
N LYS A 3 -6.33 -29.94 33.05
CA LYS A 3 -5.18 -29.72 32.20
C LYS A 3 -5.29 -28.32 31.58
N LEU A 4 -4.68 -27.36 32.23
CA LEU A 4 -4.34 -26.07 31.66
C LEU A 4 -3.31 -26.27 30.53
N ASN A 5 -3.78 -26.30 29.30
CA ASN A 5 -2.93 -26.30 28.12
C ASN A 5 -2.50 -24.84 27.83
N ASN A 6 -1.48 -24.39 28.55
CA ASN A 6 -0.78 -23.13 28.24
C ASN A 6 0.04 -23.33 26.94
N LYS A 7 -0.59 -23.21 25.77
CA LYS A 7 0.14 -22.91 24.57
C LYS A 7 0.76 -21.52 24.73
N LYS A 8 2.06 -21.47 25.05
CA LYS A 8 2.83 -20.22 24.94
C LYS A 8 2.72 -19.74 23.49
N GLU A 9 1.88 -18.72 23.25
CA GLU A 9 1.82 -18.05 21.96
C GLU A 9 3.18 -17.36 21.76
N VAL A 10 3.94 -17.82 20.77
CA VAL A 10 5.27 -17.30 20.42
C VAL A 10 5.08 -16.23 19.35
N ILE A 11 5.51 -15.01 19.66
CA ILE A 11 5.53 -13.92 18.66
C ILE A 11 6.83 -14.04 17.87
N VAL A 12 6.70 -14.31 16.57
CA VAL A 12 7.83 -14.26 15.63
C VAL A 12 7.92 -12.84 15.08
N TYR A 13 9.10 -12.23 15.13
CA TYR A 13 9.29 -10.85 14.69
C TYR A 13 10.64 -10.67 13.99
N SER A 14 10.70 -9.63 13.13
CA SER A 14 11.95 -9.12 12.54
C SER A 14 12.28 -7.75 13.11
N VAL A 15 13.58 -7.42 13.16
CA VAL A 15 14.04 -6.12 13.66
C VAL A 15 14.80 -5.39 12.58
N ASN A 16 14.32 -4.21 12.22
CA ASN A 16 15.03 -3.25 11.38
C ASN A 16 15.69 -2.20 12.27
N ARG A 17 16.98 -1.95 12.06
CA ARG A 17 17.71 -0.94 12.82
C ARG A 17 17.90 0.32 11.98
N TYR A 18 17.67 1.49 12.60
CA TYR A 18 17.71 2.76 11.90
C TYR A 18 18.09 3.92 12.82
N PHE A 19 18.39 5.06 12.25
CA PHE A 19 18.71 6.29 12.98
C PHE A 19 17.41 7.03 13.34
N SER A 20 16.89 6.78 14.52
CA SER A 20 15.76 7.49 15.12
C SER A 20 15.80 7.32 16.65
N GLU A 21 15.09 8.14 17.37
CA GLU A 21 14.97 8.04 18.83
C GLU A 21 13.88 7.07 19.29
N ASP A 22 12.90 6.78 18.42
CA ASP A 22 11.71 6.02 18.77
C ASP A 22 11.73 4.59 18.21
N LEU A 23 11.20 3.66 19.04
CA LEU A 23 10.90 2.30 18.61
C LEU A 23 9.46 2.21 18.12
N SER A 24 9.24 1.62 16.94
CA SER A 24 7.91 1.32 16.44
C SER A 24 7.71 -0.18 16.19
N ILE A 25 6.50 -0.68 16.49
CA ILE A 25 6.10 -2.06 16.27
C ILE A 25 4.98 -2.04 15.22
N ASN A 26 5.22 -2.67 14.08
CA ASN A 26 4.29 -2.73 12.96
C ASN A 26 3.93 -4.19 12.65
N ILE A 27 2.73 -4.40 12.09
CA ILE A 27 2.35 -5.69 11.52
C ILE A 27 2.33 -5.52 10.01
N GLN A 28 3.20 -6.26 9.32
CA GLN A 28 3.29 -6.25 7.86
C GLN A 28 3.05 -7.67 7.34
N ASN A 29 2.02 -7.85 6.52
CA ASN A 29 1.63 -9.16 5.99
C ASN A 29 1.43 -10.26 7.04
N GLY A 30 0.93 -9.90 8.22
CA GLY A 30 0.76 -10.81 9.36
C GLY A 30 2.03 -11.07 10.17
N ALA A 31 3.19 -10.54 9.77
CA ALA A 31 4.44 -10.62 10.52
C ALA A 31 4.68 -9.36 11.36
N VAL A 32 5.22 -9.53 12.55
CA VAL A 32 5.60 -8.42 13.42
C VAL A 32 6.95 -7.87 12.98
N VAL A 33 7.01 -6.60 12.60
CA VAL A 33 8.22 -5.88 12.21
C VAL A 33 8.48 -4.79 13.24
N ILE A 34 9.65 -4.83 13.85
CA ILE A 34 10.08 -3.85 14.84
C ILE A 34 11.12 -2.95 14.18
N ASN A 35 10.82 -1.66 14.13
CA ASN A 35 11.81 -0.68 13.74
C ASN A 35 12.39 -0.09 15.03
N ALA A 36 13.66 -0.36 15.30
CA ALA A 36 14.33 0.02 16.53
C ALA A 36 15.52 0.94 16.26
N PRO A 37 15.78 1.93 17.14
CA PRO A 37 17.01 2.69 17.12
C PRO A 37 18.22 1.78 17.14
N TRP A 38 19.30 2.17 16.45
CA TRP A 38 20.52 1.36 16.36
C TRP A 38 21.17 1.05 17.72
N PHE A 39 20.99 1.93 18.71
CA PHE A 39 21.53 1.79 20.08
C PHE A 39 20.68 0.94 21.02
N PHE A 40 19.50 0.44 20.58
CA PHE A 40 18.71 -0.47 21.41
C PHE A 40 19.31 -1.87 21.36
N THR A 41 19.58 -2.44 22.53
CA THR A 41 20.06 -3.83 22.65
C THR A 41 18.91 -4.82 22.38
N ASP A 42 19.24 -6.02 21.91
CA ASP A 42 18.23 -7.07 21.70
C ASP A 42 17.48 -7.43 23.00
N SER A 43 18.18 -7.36 24.15
CA SER A 43 17.57 -7.57 25.46
C SER A 43 16.49 -6.52 25.76
N LYS A 44 16.76 -5.23 25.45
CA LYS A 44 15.79 -4.15 25.61
C LYS A 44 14.58 -4.34 24.70
N ILE A 45 14.82 -4.72 23.44
CA ILE A 45 13.75 -5.00 22.48
C ILE A 45 12.87 -6.15 22.96
N ARG A 46 13.48 -7.28 23.42
CA ARG A 46 12.71 -8.42 23.96
C ARG A 46 11.86 -8.04 25.15
N LYS A 47 12.38 -7.21 26.06
CA LYS A 47 11.63 -6.74 27.23
C LYS A 47 10.39 -5.92 26.79
N ILE A 48 10.54 -5.01 25.84
CA ILE A 48 9.43 -4.22 25.31
C ILE A 48 8.38 -5.11 24.62
N ILE A 49 8.81 -6.15 23.88
CA ILE A 49 7.88 -7.10 23.24
C ILE A 49 7.08 -7.86 24.29
N GLU A 50 7.75 -8.33 25.36
CA GLU A 50 7.06 -9.09 26.43
C GLU A 50 6.09 -8.19 27.19
N GLU A 51 6.45 -6.94 27.49
CA GLU A 51 5.57 -5.95 28.11
C GLU A 51 4.33 -5.64 27.24
N LYS A 52 4.52 -5.59 25.92
CA LYS A 52 3.45 -5.25 24.94
C LYS A 52 2.81 -6.48 24.29
N LYS A 53 3.10 -7.70 24.78
CA LYS A 53 2.68 -8.95 24.17
C LYS A 53 1.19 -9.04 23.88
N ASN A 54 0.35 -8.74 24.86
CA ASN A 54 -1.10 -8.79 24.70
C ASN A 54 -1.60 -7.79 23.66
N ILE A 55 -0.99 -6.61 23.59
CA ILE A 55 -1.33 -5.58 22.60
C ILE A 55 -0.94 -6.04 21.19
N ILE A 56 0.22 -6.67 21.05
CA ILE A 56 0.70 -7.22 19.77
C ILE A 56 -0.22 -8.35 19.30
N LEU A 57 -0.58 -9.28 20.18
CA LEU A 57 -1.48 -10.40 19.86
C LEU A 57 -2.88 -9.92 19.47
N ASN A 58 -3.44 -8.94 20.18
CA ASN A 58 -4.72 -8.34 19.80
C ASN A 58 -4.65 -7.68 18.41
N LYS A 59 -3.58 -6.98 18.11
CA LYS A 59 -3.37 -6.38 16.78
C LYS A 59 -3.19 -7.41 15.67
N ILE A 60 -2.54 -8.54 15.95
CA ILE A 60 -2.46 -9.64 14.99
C ILE A 60 -3.87 -10.18 14.70
N LYS A 61 -4.69 -10.38 15.74
CA LYS A 61 -6.10 -10.80 15.57
C LYS A 61 -6.93 -9.79 14.79
N GLU A 62 -6.84 -8.50 15.14
CA GLU A 62 -7.51 -7.43 14.40
C GLU A 62 -7.08 -7.40 12.95
N TYR A 63 -5.78 -7.57 12.67
CA TYR A 63 -5.27 -7.65 11.30
C TYR A 63 -5.85 -8.85 10.54
N GLU A 64 -5.92 -10.03 11.16
CA GLU A 64 -6.50 -11.23 10.57
C GLU A 64 -8.02 -11.08 10.33
N GLU A 65 -8.74 -10.49 11.29
CA GLU A 65 -10.17 -10.20 11.15
C GLU A 65 -10.44 -9.15 10.07
N GLU A 66 -9.63 -8.10 9.98
CA GLU A 66 -9.74 -7.10 8.92
C GLU A 66 -9.36 -7.67 7.55
N LYS A 67 -8.35 -8.53 7.51
CA LYS A 67 -8.01 -9.27 6.30
C LYS A 67 -9.19 -10.14 5.85
N GLN A 68 -9.83 -10.86 6.76
CA GLN A 68 -11.05 -11.62 6.45
C GLN A 68 -12.21 -10.72 6.03
N LYS A 69 -12.45 -9.60 6.72
CA LYS A 69 -13.49 -8.63 6.36
C LYS A 69 -13.21 -7.93 5.02
N ALA A 70 -11.94 -7.64 4.73
CA ALA A 70 -11.53 -7.07 3.44
C ALA A 70 -11.73 -8.07 2.28
N TYR A 71 -11.55 -9.35 2.54
CA TYR A 71 -11.87 -10.41 1.58
C TYR A 71 -13.38 -10.55 1.33
N ILE A 72 -14.20 -10.40 2.37
CA ILE A 72 -15.66 -10.43 2.25
C ILE A 72 -16.18 -9.17 1.54
N ARG A 73 -15.48 -8.04 1.62
CA ARG A 73 -15.85 -6.74 1.07
C ARG A 73 -15.24 -6.40 -0.31
N ASN A 74 -14.69 -7.35 -1.04
CA ASN A 74 -14.34 -7.15 -2.45
C ASN A 74 -15.58 -6.98 -3.36
N GLU A 75 -16.68 -6.45 -2.80
CA GLU A 75 -17.84 -6.01 -3.57
C GLU A 75 -17.60 -4.69 -4.30
N ILE A 76 -16.56 -3.96 -3.91
CA ILE A 76 -16.18 -2.66 -4.49
C ILE A 76 -14.68 -2.64 -4.69
N VAL A 77 -14.26 -2.31 -5.90
CA VAL A 77 -12.87 -2.04 -6.28
C VAL A 77 -12.78 -0.60 -6.75
N ARG A 78 -11.77 0.13 -6.29
CA ARG A 78 -11.57 1.52 -6.70
C ARG A 78 -10.63 1.60 -7.90
N GLU A 79 -11.07 2.34 -8.94
CA GLU A 79 -10.33 2.58 -10.17
C GLU A 79 -10.38 4.07 -10.53
N LEU A 80 -9.21 4.70 -10.69
CA LEU A 80 -9.07 6.12 -11.05
C LEU A 80 -9.98 7.04 -10.21
N GLY A 81 -10.02 6.79 -8.90
CA GLY A 81 -10.83 7.54 -7.94
C GLY A 81 -12.33 7.18 -7.93
N GLN A 82 -12.78 6.26 -8.76
CA GLN A 82 -14.17 5.81 -8.85
C GLN A 82 -14.35 4.43 -8.24
N ASP A 83 -15.48 4.23 -7.57
CA ASP A 83 -15.86 2.92 -7.03
C ASP A 83 -16.56 2.09 -8.11
N CYS A 84 -15.99 0.93 -8.41
CA CYS A 84 -16.53 -0.07 -9.34
C CYS A 84 -17.12 -1.23 -8.56
N LYS A 85 -18.36 -1.60 -8.89
CA LYS A 85 -19.04 -2.77 -8.30
C LYS A 85 -18.44 -4.05 -8.84
N VAL A 86 -18.05 -4.97 -7.96
CA VAL A 86 -17.55 -6.28 -8.34
C VAL A 86 -18.71 -7.27 -8.45
N ILE A 87 -18.81 -7.92 -9.60
CA ILE A 87 -19.81 -8.96 -9.89
C ILE A 87 -19.07 -10.27 -10.12
N ILE A 88 -19.29 -11.25 -9.25
CA ILE A 88 -18.63 -12.55 -9.33
C ILE A 88 -19.60 -13.58 -9.91
N ASN A 89 -19.24 -14.18 -11.04
CA ASN A 89 -19.96 -15.24 -11.70
C ASN A 89 -19.14 -16.54 -11.70
N TYR A 90 -19.77 -17.67 -11.47
CA TYR A 90 -19.14 -18.98 -11.58
C TYR A 90 -19.57 -19.67 -12.85
N LYS A 91 -18.62 -20.05 -13.68
CA LYS A 91 -18.86 -20.70 -14.98
C LYS A 91 -17.95 -21.91 -15.17
N ASN A 92 -18.27 -22.75 -16.12
CA ASN A 92 -17.39 -23.87 -16.53
C ASN A 92 -16.26 -23.33 -17.42
N LEU A 93 -15.23 -22.77 -16.81
CA LEU A 93 -14.08 -22.15 -17.45
C LEU A 93 -12.80 -22.86 -17.04
N LYS A 94 -11.79 -22.85 -17.93
CA LYS A 94 -10.44 -23.34 -17.62
C LYS A 94 -9.65 -22.32 -16.79
N LYS A 95 -9.82 -21.03 -17.06
CA LYS A 95 -9.12 -19.90 -16.38
C LYS A 95 -10.12 -18.81 -16.02
N PRO A 96 -9.86 -18.04 -14.95
CA PRO A 96 -10.64 -16.85 -14.63
C PRO A 96 -10.60 -15.83 -15.76
N THR A 97 -11.70 -15.09 -15.95
CA THR A 97 -11.74 -13.94 -16.85
C THR A 97 -12.23 -12.71 -16.07
N LEU A 98 -11.77 -11.54 -16.50
CA LEU A 98 -12.10 -10.26 -15.90
C LEU A 98 -12.49 -9.30 -17.01
N THR A 99 -13.62 -8.60 -16.86
CA THR A 99 -14.11 -7.58 -17.78
C THR A 99 -14.54 -6.37 -16.98
N LEU A 100 -14.03 -5.20 -17.34
CA LEU A 100 -14.43 -3.93 -16.76
C LEU A 100 -15.28 -3.17 -17.79
N GLU A 101 -16.52 -2.92 -17.46
CA GLU A 101 -17.47 -2.18 -18.32
C GLU A 101 -18.14 -1.07 -17.50
N GLY A 102 -17.77 0.16 -17.79
CA GLY A 102 -18.20 1.30 -17.00
C GLY A 102 -17.77 1.17 -15.54
N ARG A 103 -18.74 1.07 -14.62
CA ARG A 103 -18.49 0.90 -13.17
C ARG A 103 -18.73 -0.52 -12.67
N ASN A 104 -18.80 -1.50 -13.55
CA ASN A 104 -18.98 -2.89 -13.20
C ASN A 104 -17.75 -3.71 -13.56
N LEU A 105 -17.12 -4.27 -12.54
CA LEU A 105 -16.03 -5.23 -12.71
C LEU A 105 -16.62 -6.65 -12.63
N THR A 106 -16.83 -7.27 -13.77
CA THR A 106 -17.31 -8.64 -13.86
C THR A 106 -16.16 -9.63 -13.84
N ILE A 107 -16.12 -10.49 -12.84
CA ILE A 107 -15.14 -11.56 -12.69
C ILE A 107 -15.85 -12.91 -12.86
N CYS A 108 -15.50 -13.65 -13.90
CA CYS A 108 -15.98 -15.01 -14.09
C CYS A 108 -14.93 -16.00 -13.59
N LEU A 109 -15.27 -16.75 -12.55
CA LEU A 109 -14.42 -17.76 -11.93
C LEU A 109 -14.80 -19.16 -12.36
N PRO A 110 -13.83 -20.07 -12.56
CA PRO A 110 -14.09 -21.51 -12.63
C PRO A 110 -14.82 -22.04 -11.39
N ASN A 111 -15.73 -22.99 -11.57
CA ASN A 111 -16.51 -23.56 -10.47
C ASN A 111 -15.69 -24.12 -9.29
N LYS A 112 -14.44 -24.54 -9.54
CA LYS A 112 -13.52 -25.01 -8.50
C LYS A 112 -13.20 -23.95 -7.41
N TYR A 113 -13.33 -22.66 -7.74
CA TYR A 113 -13.09 -21.54 -6.80
C TYR A 113 -14.32 -21.11 -5.97
N LYS A 114 -15.34 -21.96 -5.85
CA LYS A 114 -16.51 -21.70 -5.01
C LYS A 114 -16.19 -21.69 -3.51
N LYS A 115 -15.09 -22.33 -3.07
CA LYS A 115 -14.62 -22.28 -1.69
C LYS A 115 -14.06 -20.88 -1.39
N ILE A 116 -14.45 -20.32 -0.25
CA ILE A 116 -14.14 -18.91 0.11
C ILE A 116 -12.64 -18.62 0.09
N THR A 117 -11.80 -19.45 0.68
CA THR A 117 -10.35 -19.25 0.76
C THR A 117 -9.68 -19.17 -0.60
N ASP A 118 -9.96 -20.14 -1.47
CA ASP A 118 -9.36 -20.22 -2.82
C ASP A 118 -9.85 -19.07 -3.71
N ARG A 119 -11.12 -18.65 -3.53
CA ARG A 119 -11.72 -17.54 -4.25
C ARG A 119 -11.01 -16.23 -3.98
N ASP A 120 -10.76 -15.94 -2.71
CA ASP A 120 -10.28 -14.63 -2.28
C ASP A 120 -8.82 -14.42 -2.71
N GLU A 121 -8.01 -15.47 -2.69
CA GLU A 121 -6.65 -15.41 -3.22
C GLU A 121 -6.64 -15.08 -4.73
N ILE A 122 -7.47 -15.80 -5.50
CA ILE A 122 -7.58 -15.58 -6.94
C ILE A 122 -8.16 -14.19 -7.26
N LEU A 123 -9.14 -13.72 -6.51
CA LEU A 123 -9.67 -12.36 -6.67
C LEU A 123 -8.57 -11.32 -6.43
N GLY A 124 -7.80 -11.47 -5.38
CA GLY A 124 -6.67 -10.58 -5.08
C GLY A 124 -5.64 -10.54 -6.22
N GLN A 125 -5.27 -11.70 -6.77
CA GLN A 125 -4.35 -11.79 -7.90
C GLN A 125 -4.92 -11.16 -9.18
N LEU A 126 -6.21 -11.33 -9.46
CA LEU A 126 -6.86 -10.74 -10.63
C LEU A 126 -6.96 -9.21 -10.52
N ILE A 127 -7.33 -8.69 -9.35
CA ILE A 127 -7.38 -7.25 -9.09
C ILE A 127 -5.97 -6.64 -9.17
N GLN A 128 -4.96 -7.31 -8.65
CA GLN A 128 -3.57 -6.88 -8.76
C GLN A 128 -3.15 -6.74 -10.24
N LYS A 129 -3.43 -7.75 -11.08
CA LYS A 129 -3.15 -7.69 -12.52
C LYS A 129 -3.92 -6.61 -13.24
N LEU A 130 -5.17 -6.35 -12.82
CA LEU A 130 -5.95 -5.23 -13.34
C LEU A 130 -5.27 -3.91 -13.04
N TYR A 131 -4.83 -3.70 -11.79
CA TYR A 131 -4.13 -2.47 -11.41
C TYR A 131 -2.80 -2.30 -12.14
N GLU A 132 -2.03 -3.37 -12.33
CA GLU A 132 -0.80 -3.34 -13.11
C GLU A 132 -1.05 -2.92 -14.57
N LYS A 133 -2.11 -3.47 -15.18
CA LYS A 133 -2.51 -3.09 -16.54
C LYS A 133 -2.91 -1.62 -16.64
N ILE A 134 -3.83 -1.16 -15.77
CA ILE A 134 -4.30 0.24 -15.78
C ILE A 134 -3.12 1.20 -15.48
N ALA A 135 -2.26 0.83 -14.53
CA ALA A 135 -1.07 1.64 -14.22
C ALA A 135 -0.16 1.78 -15.44
N THR A 136 0.09 0.70 -16.19
CA THR A 136 0.91 0.74 -17.39
C THR A 136 0.30 1.64 -18.47
N GLU A 137 -1.03 1.60 -18.62
CA GLU A 137 -1.74 2.41 -19.64
C GLU A 137 -1.79 3.90 -19.27
N GLU A 138 -1.97 4.24 -17.99
CA GLU A 138 -2.19 5.64 -17.55
C GLU A 138 -0.90 6.38 -17.16
N ILE A 139 0.08 5.69 -16.59
CA ILE A 139 1.26 6.34 -15.99
C ILE A 139 2.19 6.91 -17.06
N GLU A 140 2.37 6.24 -18.20
CA GLU A 140 3.27 6.72 -19.25
C GLU A 140 2.87 8.13 -19.75
N GLY A 141 1.58 8.34 -19.97
CA GLY A 141 1.07 9.66 -20.38
C GLY A 141 1.28 10.74 -19.30
N ILE A 142 1.13 10.39 -18.04
CA ILE A 142 1.38 11.31 -16.92
C ILE A 142 2.87 11.63 -16.80
N MET A 143 3.75 10.64 -16.88
CA MET A 143 5.20 10.82 -16.86
C MET A 143 5.66 11.76 -17.98
N GLU A 144 5.19 11.53 -19.19
CA GLU A 144 5.53 12.37 -20.34
C GLU A 144 5.03 13.83 -20.18
N LYS A 145 3.81 14.04 -19.71
CA LYS A 145 3.27 15.35 -19.39
C LYS A 145 4.14 16.10 -18.38
N ILE A 146 4.56 15.44 -17.31
CA ILE A 146 5.39 16.05 -16.27
C ILE A 146 6.79 16.33 -16.81
N ARG A 147 7.38 15.41 -17.57
CA ARG A 147 8.67 15.59 -18.24
C ARG A 147 8.69 16.84 -19.12
N GLN A 148 7.65 17.02 -19.93
CA GLN A 148 7.50 18.21 -20.78
C GLN A 148 7.33 19.49 -19.96
N THR A 149 6.64 19.41 -18.82
CA THR A 149 6.35 20.56 -17.95
C THR A 149 7.61 21.02 -17.19
N LEU A 150 8.33 20.09 -16.59
CA LEU A 150 9.50 20.38 -15.74
C LEU A 150 10.82 20.43 -16.50
N LYS A 151 10.86 19.92 -17.75
CA LYS A 151 12.07 19.78 -18.58
C LYS A 151 13.17 18.96 -17.93
N ILE A 152 12.78 17.99 -17.10
CA ILE A 152 13.64 17.00 -16.45
C ILE A 152 13.00 15.62 -16.58
N ALA A 153 13.80 14.56 -16.55
CA ALA A 153 13.31 13.18 -16.54
C ALA A 153 14.16 12.33 -15.60
N PRO A 154 13.58 11.31 -14.94
CA PRO A 154 14.37 10.26 -14.32
C PRO A 154 15.10 9.42 -15.39
N GLU A 155 16.14 8.70 -14.99
CA GLU A 155 16.82 7.73 -15.87
C GLU A 155 15.87 6.62 -16.31
N ASP A 156 15.01 6.15 -15.38
CA ASP A 156 14.04 5.09 -15.64
C ASP A 156 12.84 5.21 -14.68
N TYR A 157 11.75 4.49 -14.98
CA TYR A 157 10.69 4.26 -14.01
C TYR A 157 10.23 2.80 -14.05
N LYS A 158 9.71 2.31 -12.91
CA LYS A 158 9.23 0.94 -12.76
C LYS A 158 7.86 0.94 -12.12
N ILE A 159 7.00 0.06 -12.62
CA ILE A 159 5.69 -0.23 -12.01
C ILE A 159 5.82 -1.57 -11.31
N GLU A 160 5.91 -1.52 -9.99
CA GLU A 160 6.05 -2.73 -9.17
C GLU A 160 5.37 -2.58 -7.81
N LYS A 161 4.96 -3.70 -7.24
CA LYS A 161 4.31 -3.72 -5.93
C LYS A 161 5.25 -3.22 -4.85
N MET A 162 4.78 -2.22 -4.10
CA MET A 162 5.50 -1.63 -2.98
C MET A 162 4.79 -1.93 -1.65
N GLN A 163 5.37 -1.50 -0.54
CA GLN A 163 4.74 -1.58 0.78
C GLN A 163 3.41 -0.82 0.81
N ALA A 164 2.46 -1.34 1.58
CA ALA A 164 1.03 -1.00 1.55
C ALA A 164 0.64 0.49 1.64
N ASN A 165 1.55 1.40 1.93
CA ASN A 165 1.25 2.83 2.04
C ASN A 165 2.16 3.71 1.16
N THR A 166 3.01 3.09 0.33
CA THR A 166 3.89 3.81 -0.58
C THR A 166 3.33 3.70 -1.99
N MET A 167 2.91 4.81 -2.58
CA MET A 167 2.34 4.83 -3.94
C MET A 167 3.38 5.11 -5.01
N ALA A 168 4.37 5.93 -4.68
CA ALA A 168 5.54 6.14 -5.52
C ALA A 168 6.74 6.48 -4.65
N LYS A 169 7.95 6.30 -5.19
CA LYS A 169 9.20 6.63 -4.51
C LYS A 169 10.29 6.89 -5.54
N PHE A 170 10.98 8.03 -5.39
CA PHE A 170 12.22 8.31 -6.11
C PHE A 170 13.42 7.66 -5.40
N ASN A 171 14.28 7.01 -6.16
CA ASN A 171 15.54 6.45 -5.68
C ASN A 171 16.71 7.34 -6.13
N PHE A 172 17.40 7.94 -5.17
CA PHE A 172 18.53 8.86 -5.40
C PHE A 172 19.82 8.18 -5.86
N GLU A 173 19.91 6.86 -5.77
CA GLU A 173 21.12 6.11 -6.13
C GLU A 173 21.19 5.86 -7.64
N ASN A 174 20.05 5.65 -8.26
CA ASN A 174 19.92 5.29 -9.68
C ASN A 174 18.92 6.14 -10.45
N ASP A 175 18.51 7.28 -9.90
CA ASP A 175 17.57 8.24 -10.49
C ASP A 175 16.30 7.59 -11.09
N THR A 176 15.78 6.55 -10.42
CA THR A 176 14.60 5.79 -10.86
C THR A 176 13.39 6.12 -10.00
N ILE A 177 12.21 6.29 -10.63
CA ILE A 177 10.92 6.38 -9.92
C ILE A 177 10.26 5.01 -9.90
N THR A 178 10.04 4.45 -8.72
CA THR A 178 9.23 3.23 -8.53
C THR A 178 7.81 3.61 -8.20
N ILE A 179 6.84 3.03 -8.90
CA ILE A 179 5.41 3.34 -8.79
C ILE A 179 4.65 2.07 -8.43
N ASN A 180 3.85 2.14 -7.36
CA ASN A 180 3.00 1.03 -6.94
C ASN A 180 1.76 0.96 -7.85
N PRO A 181 1.42 -0.18 -8.47
CA PRO A 181 0.18 -0.32 -9.23
C PRO A 181 -1.08 0.09 -8.49
N GLU A 182 -1.09 -0.01 -7.16
CA GLU A 182 -2.22 0.45 -6.33
C GLU A 182 -2.50 1.96 -6.41
N ILE A 183 -1.60 2.74 -7.04
CA ILE A 183 -1.80 4.17 -7.28
C ILE A 183 -3.07 4.43 -8.11
N VAL A 184 -3.47 3.50 -8.96
CA VAL A 184 -4.69 3.62 -9.77
C VAL A 184 -6.01 3.62 -8.97
N LYS A 185 -5.94 3.40 -7.66
CA LYS A 185 -7.07 3.62 -6.75
C LYS A 185 -7.42 5.10 -6.57
N TYR A 186 -6.47 5.98 -6.87
CA TYR A 186 -6.63 7.43 -6.72
C TYR A 186 -7.17 8.09 -8.01
N ALA A 187 -7.72 9.29 -7.87
CA ALA A 187 -8.13 10.08 -9.04
C ALA A 187 -6.91 10.47 -9.89
N LYS A 188 -7.12 10.70 -11.20
CA LYS A 188 -6.02 11.02 -12.11
C LYS A 188 -5.20 12.23 -11.67
N GLU A 189 -5.85 13.25 -11.13
CA GLU A 189 -5.21 14.44 -10.61
C GLU A 189 -4.36 14.16 -9.36
N GLU A 190 -4.80 13.22 -8.53
CA GLU A 190 -4.06 12.78 -7.35
C GLU A 190 -2.86 11.91 -7.76
N ILE A 191 -3.01 11.06 -8.78
CA ILE A 191 -1.92 10.28 -9.38
C ILE A 191 -0.87 11.23 -9.97
N GLU A 192 -1.31 12.21 -10.76
CA GLU A 192 -0.44 13.23 -11.33
C GLU A 192 0.34 13.98 -10.23
N PHE A 193 -0.33 14.38 -9.15
CA PHE A 193 0.33 15.03 -8.02
C PHE A 193 1.37 14.14 -7.34
N ILE A 194 1.05 12.86 -7.10
CA ILE A 194 1.99 11.91 -6.49
C ILE A 194 3.25 11.76 -7.36
N ILE A 195 3.09 11.57 -8.67
CA ILE A 195 4.20 11.39 -9.60
C ILE A 195 4.99 12.70 -9.75
N PHE A 196 4.31 13.85 -9.86
CA PHE A 196 4.95 15.16 -9.89
C PHE A 196 5.82 15.42 -8.67
N HIS A 197 5.37 15.00 -7.49
CA HIS A 197 6.12 15.10 -6.25
C HIS A 197 7.45 14.32 -6.34
N GLU A 198 7.43 13.10 -6.88
CA GLU A 198 8.64 12.30 -7.07
C GLU A 198 9.57 12.91 -8.14
N PHE A 199 9.04 13.52 -9.19
CA PHE A 199 9.84 14.29 -10.15
C PHE A 199 10.55 15.49 -9.51
N CYS A 200 9.92 16.17 -8.56
CA CYS A 200 10.58 17.27 -7.85
C CYS A 200 11.80 16.79 -7.06
N HIS A 201 11.85 15.53 -6.63
CA HIS A 201 12.99 14.94 -5.95
C HIS A 201 14.23 14.76 -6.86
N LEU A 202 14.07 14.70 -8.18
CA LEU A 202 15.20 14.76 -9.12
C LEU A 202 16.07 16.02 -8.90
N LYS A 203 15.46 17.12 -8.46
CA LYS A 203 16.13 18.41 -8.26
C LYS A 203 16.33 18.76 -6.79
N TYR A 204 15.43 18.34 -5.94
CA TYR A 204 15.40 18.71 -4.52
C TYR A 204 15.30 17.46 -3.64
N LYS A 205 16.38 17.09 -2.96
CA LYS A 205 16.42 15.90 -2.09
C LYS A 205 15.46 15.98 -0.90
N THR A 206 15.10 17.20 -0.48
CA THR A 206 14.22 17.44 0.68
C THR A 206 13.07 18.38 0.29
N HIS A 207 12.00 18.38 1.07
CA HIS A 207 10.84 19.26 0.88
C HIS A 207 11.13 20.71 1.31
N CYS A 208 12.27 21.27 0.86
CA CYS A 208 12.68 22.63 1.16
C CYS A 208 11.71 23.67 0.54
N GLN A 209 11.89 24.94 0.87
CA GLN A 209 11.05 26.03 0.34
C GLN A 209 10.98 26.03 -1.19
N LYS A 210 12.13 25.84 -1.89
CA LYS A 210 12.16 25.78 -3.36
C LYS A 210 11.36 24.61 -3.92
N PHE A 211 11.39 23.44 -3.26
CA PHE A 211 10.53 22.30 -3.62
C PHE A 211 9.06 22.71 -3.54
N GLN A 212 8.64 23.31 -2.43
CA GLN A 212 7.25 23.73 -2.22
C GLN A 212 6.81 24.81 -3.21
N GLU A 213 7.69 25.76 -3.57
CA GLU A 213 7.43 26.78 -4.58
C GLU A 213 7.19 26.17 -5.96
N VAL A 214 7.98 25.16 -6.36
CA VAL A 214 7.78 24.44 -7.62
C VAL A 214 6.44 23.70 -7.61
N VAL A 215 6.15 22.93 -6.57
CA VAL A 215 4.86 22.22 -6.45
C VAL A 215 3.70 23.21 -6.50
N LYS A 216 3.74 24.31 -5.74
CA LYS A 216 2.70 25.33 -5.72
C LYS A 216 2.51 26.02 -7.07
N LYS A 217 3.60 26.24 -7.80
CA LYS A 217 3.56 26.89 -9.12
C LYS A 217 2.81 26.05 -10.15
N TYR A 218 3.05 24.76 -10.18
CA TYR A 218 2.48 23.86 -11.21
C TYR A 218 1.20 23.18 -10.77
N ILE A 219 1.01 22.96 -9.47
CA ILE A 219 -0.18 22.36 -8.88
C ILE A 219 -0.69 23.27 -7.74
N PRO A 220 -1.39 24.36 -8.05
CA PRO A 220 -1.84 25.34 -7.05
C PRO A 220 -2.69 24.72 -5.91
N ASN A 221 -3.46 23.68 -6.23
CA ASN A 221 -4.35 23.01 -5.28
C ASN A 221 -3.67 21.83 -4.54
N TYR A 222 -2.35 21.71 -4.56
CA TYR A 222 -1.61 20.58 -4.00
C TYR A 222 -1.96 20.25 -2.54
N LYS A 223 -2.28 21.26 -1.73
CA LYS A 223 -2.68 21.06 -0.32
C LYS A 223 -3.95 20.21 -0.18
N GLN A 224 -4.91 20.38 -1.10
CA GLN A 224 -6.13 19.56 -1.10
C GLN A 224 -5.81 18.10 -1.41
N TYR A 225 -4.87 17.84 -2.33
CA TYR A 225 -4.40 16.48 -2.62
C TYR A 225 -3.63 15.89 -1.45
N GLU A 226 -2.75 16.66 -0.81
CA GLU A 226 -2.07 16.21 0.42
C GLU A 226 -3.06 15.82 1.53
N GLU A 227 -4.10 16.63 1.78
CA GLU A 227 -5.13 16.32 2.78
C GLU A 227 -5.92 15.06 2.41
N ARG A 228 -6.34 14.92 1.16
CA ARG A 228 -7.05 13.71 0.71
C ARG A 228 -6.17 12.47 0.86
N LEU A 229 -4.92 12.54 0.43
CA LEU A 229 -3.96 11.44 0.56
C LEU A 229 -3.64 11.12 2.02
N LYS A 230 -3.56 12.11 2.91
CA LYS A 230 -3.42 11.91 4.35
C LYS A 230 -4.67 11.22 4.92
N ASN A 231 -5.86 11.66 4.58
CA ASN A 231 -7.11 11.09 5.06
C ASN A 231 -7.28 9.62 4.60
N VAL A 232 -6.91 9.30 3.37
CA VAL A 232 -6.87 7.91 2.89
C VAL A 232 -5.81 7.09 3.64
N LYS A 233 -4.66 7.67 3.95
CA LYS A 233 -3.64 7.09 4.83
C LYS A 233 -4.14 6.95 6.28
N TYR A 234 -4.90 7.92 6.81
CA TYR A 234 -5.45 7.87 8.17
C TYR A 234 -6.55 6.82 8.32
N GLN A 235 -7.40 6.63 7.34
CA GLN A 235 -8.37 5.51 7.36
C GLN A 235 -7.69 4.15 7.38
N LYS A 236 -6.46 4.03 6.81
CA LYS A 236 -5.59 2.86 6.95
C LYS A 236 -4.68 2.90 8.20
N ARG A 237 -4.35 4.10 8.73
CA ARG A 237 -3.44 4.30 9.87
C ARG A 237 -4.09 4.19 11.24
N SER A 238 -5.42 4.31 11.35
CA SER A 238 -6.12 4.13 12.62
C SER A 238 -5.89 2.74 13.25
N ILE A 239 -5.18 1.87 12.54
CA ILE A 239 -4.88 0.50 12.94
C ILE A 239 -3.43 0.30 13.37
N MET A 240 -2.47 1.20 13.09
CA MET A 240 -1.05 0.83 13.18
C MET A 240 -0.06 1.80 13.84
N GLN A 241 -0.44 2.79 14.60
CA GLN A 241 0.56 3.60 15.32
C GLN A 241 0.41 3.49 16.84
N PHE A 242 1.35 2.73 17.45
CA PHE A 242 1.76 2.98 18.83
C PHE A 242 3.16 3.60 18.80
N VAL A 243 3.21 4.87 19.16
CA VAL A 243 4.44 5.52 19.60
C VAL A 243 4.64 5.13 21.05
N ALA A 244 5.84 4.65 21.37
CA ALA A 244 6.24 4.30 22.75
C ALA A 244 6.55 5.56 23.54
#